data_15e64d1726d4f1a28d1044e5410660be
#
_entry.id   15e64d1726d4f1a28d1044e5410660be
#
_cell.length_a   1.000
_cell.length_b   1.000
_cell.length_c   1.000
_cell.angle_alpha   90.00
_cell.angle_beta   90.00
_cell.angle_gamma   90.00
#
_symmetry.space_group_name_H-M   'P 1'
#
loop_
_entity.id
_entity.type
_entity.pdbx_description
1 polymer ?
#
loop_
_entity_poly.entity_id
_entity_poly.type
_entity_poly.pdbx_seq_one_letter_code
_entity_poly.pdbx_strand_id
1 'polypeptide(L)'
;LFGKFGVHYEAVLRVPFIWNDPEQASEGRTDMLGGTIDIGSSILARAGVANTYGVQGVDIVSHTRTDTSPERTGIISEEDQVSEQVNGMGAQRIWTYIHENWRLSMWIGDDTGHLFDREIDPEETNNLWYDPACATKKSELMELLLRERMRIDDTLPLTTRFA
;
A
#
# COMPACT_ATOMS: atom_id res chain seq x y z
N LEU A 1 3.06 -9.71 -18.36
CA LEU A 1 1.68 -9.24 -18.26
C LEU A 1 1.37 -8.33 -19.45
N PHE A 2 0.40 -8.68 -20.28
CA PHE A 2 -0.11 -7.81 -21.34
C PHE A 2 -1.34 -7.06 -20.80
N GLY A 3 -1.16 -5.79 -20.46
CA GLY A 3 -2.18 -4.99 -19.78
C GLY A 3 -2.09 -5.11 -18.26
N LYS A 4 -2.43 -4.05 -17.56
CA LYS A 4 -2.32 -3.95 -16.10
C LYS A 4 -3.56 -3.35 -15.44
N PHE A 5 -4.66 -3.33 -16.17
CA PHE A 5 -5.92 -2.75 -15.70
C PHE A 5 -6.67 -3.75 -14.82
N GLY A 6 -7.17 -3.28 -13.69
CA GLY A 6 -8.02 -4.05 -12.81
C GLY A 6 -7.33 -5.20 -12.07
N VAL A 7 -6.00 -5.16 -11.96
CA VAL A 7 -5.22 -6.17 -11.23
C VAL A 7 -4.04 -5.53 -10.49
N HIS A 8 -3.79 -6.00 -9.30
CA HIS A 8 -2.75 -5.50 -8.40
C HIS A 8 -1.71 -6.58 -8.07
N TYR A 9 -1.12 -7.19 -9.11
CA TYR A 9 0.01 -8.09 -8.93
C TYR A 9 1.30 -7.33 -8.59
N GLU A 10 2.27 -7.99 -7.98
CA GLU A 10 3.59 -7.42 -7.67
C GLU A 10 4.21 -6.73 -8.90
N ALA A 11 4.11 -7.34 -10.08
CA ALA A 11 4.60 -6.79 -11.35
C ALA A 11 3.91 -5.47 -11.78
N VAL A 12 2.78 -5.13 -11.18
CA VAL A 12 2.03 -3.88 -11.42
C VAL A 12 2.33 -2.86 -10.33
N LEU A 13 2.36 -3.30 -9.07
CA LEU A 13 2.47 -2.42 -7.90
C LEU A 13 3.91 -2.03 -7.61
N ARG A 14 4.87 -2.94 -7.83
CA ARG A 14 6.26 -2.70 -7.50
C ARG A 14 6.91 -1.77 -8.52
N VAL A 15 7.29 -0.60 -8.05
CA VAL A 15 7.99 0.42 -8.83
C VAL A 15 9.36 0.71 -8.22
N PRO A 16 10.37 1.12 -9.01
CA PRO A 16 11.64 1.57 -8.45
C PRO A 16 11.45 2.80 -7.55
N PHE A 17 12.04 2.76 -6.37
CA PHE A 17 12.18 3.92 -5.50
C PHE A 17 13.67 4.20 -5.29
N ILE A 18 14.15 5.31 -5.86
CA ILE A 18 15.56 5.70 -5.82
C ILE A 18 15.64 7.08 -5.19
N TRP A 19 16.40 7.19 -4.09
CA TRP A 19 16.67 8.46 -3.43
C TRP A 19 18.14 8.81 -3.58
N ASN A 20 18.43 9.97 -4.17
CA ASN A 20 19.77 10.51 -4.27
C ASN A 20 19.82 11.86 -3.56
N ASP A 21 20.64 11.95 -2.52
CA ASP A 21 20.86 13.18 -1.74
C ASP A 21 22.35 13.48 -1.70
N PRO A 22 22.84 14.46 -2.49
CA PRO A 22 24.26 14.80 -2.57
C PRO A 22 24.88 15.25 -1.25
N GLU A 23 24.08 15.81 -0.33
CA GLU A 23 24.56 16.29 0.96
C GLU A 23 24.55 15.20 2.04
N GLN A 24 23.84 14.13 1.79
CA GLN A 24 23.70 13.02 2.73
C GLN A 24 23.94 11.68 2.03
N ALA A 25 25.04 11.62 1.29
CA ALA A 25 25.41 10.43 0.53
C ALA A 25 25.49 9.21 1.47
N SER A 26 24.57 8.30 1.31
CA SER A 26 24.66 6.94 1.82
C SER A 26 24.36 6.01 0.65
N GLU A 27 25.24 5.05 0.44
CA GLU A 27 24.99 4.02 -0.55
C GLU A 27 24.34 2.82 0.14
N GLY A 28 23.34 2.24 -0.50
CA GLY A 28 22.71 1.06 0.04
C GLY A 28 21.37 0.73 -0.60
N ARG A 29 20.83 -0.36 -0.17
CA ARG A 29 19.49 -0.85 -0.50
C ARG A 29 18.77 -1.19 0.80
N THR A 30 17.50 -0.92 0.83
CA THR A 30 16.60 -1.33 1.91
C THR A 30 15.45 -2.15 1.35
N ASP A 31 14.97 -3.09 2.13
CA ASP A 31 13.74 -3.84 1.86
C ASP A 31 12.55 -3.27 2.67
N MET A 32 12.73 -2.08 3.26
CA MET A 32 11.66 -1.38 3.96
C MET A 32 10.46 -1.13 3.03
N LEU A 33 9.28 -1.46 3.49
CA LEU A 33 8.05 -1.27 2.74
C LEU A 33 7.73 0.22 2.59
N GLY A 34 7.86 0.73 1.37
CA GLY A 34 7.59 2.11 0.99
C GLY A 34 6.59 2.22 -0.16
N GLY A 35 5.93 3.35 -0.27
CA GLY A 35 5.01 3.66 -1.35
C GLY A 35 5.29 5.02 -1.99
N THR A 36 4.72 5.27 -3.17
CA THR A 36 4.85 6.57 -3.86
C THR A 36 4.29 7.74 -3.03
N ILE A 37 3.35 7.45 -2.13
CA ILE A 37 2.80 8.43 -1.17
C ILE A 37 3.86 8.98 -0.22
N ASP A 38 4.93 8.24 0.04
CA ASP A 38 5.99 8.61 0.97
C ASP A 38 7.01 9.59 0.38
N ILE A 39 7.01 9.73 -0.95
CA ILE A 39 7.94 10.62 -1.66
C ILE A 39 7.75 12.07 -1.19
N GLY A 40 6.51 12.54 -1.17
CA GLY A 40 6.19 13.90 -0.75
C GLY A 40 6.62 14.19 0.68
N SER A 41 6.30 13.28 1.61
CA SER A 41 6.68 13.41 3.02
C SER A 41 8.19 13.39 3.23
N SER A 42 8.91 12.54 2.51
CA SER A 42 10.37 12.47 2.56
C SER A 42 11.02 13.75 2.01
N ILE A 43 10.46 14.34 0.95
CA ILE A 43 10.94 15.62 0.41
C ILE A 43 10.71 16.75 1.40
N LEU A 44 9.52 16.83 2.00
CA LEU A 44 9.20 17.86 3.00
C LEU A 44 10.13 17.75 4.21
N ALA A 45 10.31 16.56 4.74
CA ALA A 45 11.21 16.32 5.86
C ALA A 45 12.65 16.73 5.51
N ARG A 46 13.12 16.38 4.31
CA ARG A 46 14.47 16.80 3.82
C ARG A 46 14.60 18.30 3.71
N ALA A 47 13.54 19.01 3.39
CA ALA A 47 13.49 20.47 3.33
C ALA A 47 13.30 21.14 4.71
N GLY A 48 13.19 20.38 5.79
CA GLY A 48 12.89 20.89 7.13
C GLY A 48 11.47 21.42 7.28
N VAL A 49 10.54 20.97 6.44
CA VAL A 49 9.13 21.35 6.44
C VAL A 49 8.30 20.21 7.03
N ALA A 50 7.53 20.50 8.05
CA ALA A 50 6.63 19.52 8.64
C ALA A 50 5.48 19.16 7.67
N ASN A 51 5.05 17.90 7.69
CA ASN A 51 3.85 17.49 7.00
C ASN A 51 2.64 18.31 7.47
N THR A 52 1.79 18.69 6.53
CA THR A 52 0.50 19.27 6.87
C THR A 52 -0.48 18.19 7.32
N TYR A 53 -1.52 18.60 8.03
CA TYR A 53 -2.59 17.68 8.42
C TYR A 53 -3.23 17.03 7.18
N GLY A 54 -3.56 15.75 7.25
CA GLY A 54 -4.12 14.96 6.16
C GLY A 54 -3.09 14.31 5.24
N VAL A 55 -1.79 14.61 5.38
CA VAL A 55 -0.74 13.91 4.66
C VAL A 55 -0.54 12.52 5.27
N GLN A 56 -0.79 11.49 4.48
CA GLN A 56 -0.76 10.09 4.92
C GLN A 56 0.61 9.43 4.73
N GLY A 57 1.45 9.98 3.87
CA GLY A 57 2.81 9.49 3.65
C GLY A 57 3.72 9.73 4.85
N VAL A 58 4.78 8.92 4.95
CA VAL A 58 5.79 9.00 6.01
C VAL A 58 7.16 9.37 5.40
N ASP A 59 8.06 9.92 6.21
CA ASP A 59 9.45 10.13 5.81
C ASP A 59 10.22 8.82 5.84
N ILE A 60 10.07 8.04 4.77
CA ILE A 60 10.70 6.73 4.66
C ILE A 60 12.22 6.81 4.56
N VAL A 61 12.76 7.92 4.06
CA VAL A 61 14.21 8.11 3.93
C VAL A 61 14.87 8.21 5.29
N SER A 62 14.30 8.98 6.22
CA SER A 62 14.82 9.06 7.59
C SER A 62 14.70 7.72 8.32
N HIS A 63 13.60 7.01 8.16
CA HIS A 63 13.43 5.67 8.74
C HIS A 63 14.49 4.69 8.22
N THR A 64 14.77 4.69 6.91
CA THR A 64 15.83 3.87 6.32
C THR A 64 17.21 4.19 6.91
N ARG A 65 17.52 5.47 7.16
CA ARG A 65 18.81 5.91 7.68
C ARG A 65 19.00 5.60 9.16
N THR A 66 17.93 5.62 9.92
CA THR A 66 17.97 5.37 11.38
C THR A 66 17.68 3.92 11.74
N ASP A 67 17.47 3.05 10.75
CA ASP A 67 17.09 1.65 10.95
C ASP A 67 15.83 1.52 11.84
N THR A 68 14.88 2.41 11.62
CA THR A 68 13.59 2.40 12.31
C THR A 68 12.46 2.08 11.34
N SER A 69 11.31 1.66 11.84
CA SER A 69 10.13 1.39 11.02
C SER A 69 9.08 2.49 11.21
N PRO A 70 8.35 2.88 10.16
CA PRO A 70 7.21 3.77 10.30
C PRO A 70 6.07 3.13 11.11
N GLU A 71 5.22 3.95 11.71
CA GLU A 71 4.10 3.51 12.57
C GLU A 71 2.92 2.86 11.79
N ARG A 72 3.12 2.46 10.56
CA ARG A 72 2.09 1.75 9.79
C ARG A 72 2.36 0.27 9.75
N THR A 73 1.31 -0.53 9.70
CA THR A 73 1.41 -1.99 9.64
C THR A 73 1.59 -2.51 8.23
N GLY A 74 1.27 -1.71 7.21
CA GLY A 74 1.38 -2.09 5.80
C GLY A 74 1.09 -0.93 4.88
N ILE A 75 0.98 -1.21 3.59
CA ILE A 75 0.63 -0.22 2.57
C ILE A 75 -0.69 -0.61 1.91
N ILE A 76 -1.58 0.36 1.75
CA ILE A 76 -2.77 0.23 0.94
C ILE A 76 -2.48 0.81 -0.45
N SER A 77 -2.82 0.05 -1.49
CA SER A 77 -2.92 0.53 -2.86
C SER A 77 -4.38 0.48 -3.28
N GLU A 78 -4.86 1.57 -3.82
CA GLU A 78 -6.24 1.72 -4.26
C GLU A 78 -6.28 2.01 -5.77
N GLU A 79 -7.20 1.37 -6.47
CA GLU A 79 -7.56 1.71 -7.84
C GLU A 79 -9.07 1.92 -7.90
N ASP A 80 -9.49 3.06 -8.41
CA ASP A 80 -10.89 3.39 -8.66
C ASP A 80 -11.04 3.71 -10.14
N GLN A 81 -11.42 2.70 -10.91
CA GLN A 81 -11.57 2.81 -12.35
C GLN A 81 -13.04 3.05 -12.70
N VAL A 82 -13.36 4.27 -13.09
CA VAL A 82 -14.73 4.71 -13.40
C VAL A 82 -15.13 4.42 -14.84
N SER A 83 -14.18 4.04 -15.69
CA SER A 83 -14.41 3.90 -17.13
C SER A 83 -14.83 2.48 -17.52
N GLU A 84 -16.04 2.35 -18.06
CA GLU A 84 -16.55 1.12 -18.68
C GLU A 84 -15.77 0.70 -19.97
N GLN A 85 -14.83 1.51 -20.42
CA GLN A 85 -14.25 1.38 -21.77
C GLN A 85 -13.00 0.51 -21.86
N VAL A 86 -12.46 0.03 -20.75
CA VAL A 86 -11.26 -0.80 -20.78
C VAL A 86 -11.64 -2.27 -20.72
N ASN A 87 -11.58 -2.94 -21.87
CA ASN A 87 -11.75 -4.40 -22.03
C ASN A 87 -13.14 -4.96 -21.68
N GLY A 88 -14.20 -4.16 -21.65
CA GLY A 88 -15.55 -4.65 -21.34
C GLY A 88 -15.74 -5.04 -19.87
N MET A 89 -14.78 -4.73 -19.02
CA MET A 89 -14.94 -4.80 -17.57
C MET A 89 -15.54 -3.48 -17.09
N GLY A 90 -16.65 -3.55 -16.36
CA GLY A 90 -17.31 -2.38 -15.77
C GLY A 90 -16.40 -1.61 -14.80
N ALA A 91 -16.94 -0.56 -14.21
CA ALA A 91 -16.24 0.20 -13.16
C ALA A 91 -15.70 -0.75 -12.07
N GLN A 92 -14.42 -0.65 -11.78
CA GLN A 92 -13.76 -1.48 -10.78
C GLN A 92 -13.18 -0.61 -9.68
N ARG A 93 -13.37 -1.04 -8.45
CA ARG A 93 -12.66 -0.49 -7.30
C ARG A 93 -11.94 -1.64 -6.60
N ILE A 94 -10.62 -1.50 -6.47
CA ILE A 94 -9.74 -2.50 -5.87
C ILE A 94 -9.05 -1.89 -4.68
N TRP A 95 -9.07 -2.61 -3.57
CA TRP A 95 -8.20 -2.34 -2.44
C TRP A 95 -7.23 -3.47 -2.27
N THR A 96 -5.95 -3.11 -2.23
CA THR A 96 -4.87 -4.05 -1.99
C THR A 96 -4.09 -3.63 -0.76
N TYR A 97 -3.88 -4.58 0.13
CA TYR A 97 -3.07 -4.41 1.33
C TYR A 97 -1.82 -5.27 1.24
N ILE A 98 -0.69 -4.64 1.45
CA ILE A 98 0.62 -5.28 1.48
C ILE A 98 1.14 -5.18 2.89
N HIS A 99 1.37 -6.33 3.52
CA HIS A 99 1.86 -6.45 4.88
C HIS A 99 2.89 -7.57 4.94
N GLU A 100 4.12 -7.23 5.31
CA GLU A 100 5.24 -8.18 5.26
C GLU A 100 5.34 -8.84 3.87
N ASN A 101 5.32 -10.18 3.83
CA ASN A 101 5.36 -10.96 2.60
C ASN A 101 3.96 -11.24 2.03
N TRP A 102 2.91 -10.79 2.69
CA TRP A 102 1.54 -11.05 2.26
C TRP A 102 0.97 -9.94 1.40
N ARG A 103 0.18 -10.32 0.41
CA ARG A 103 -0.66 -9.42 -0.35
C ARG A 103 -2.11 -9.92 -0.39
N LEU A 104 -3.01 -9.05 0.05
CA LEU A 104 -4.45 -9.25 -0.01
C LEU A 104 -5.05 -8.22 -0.96
N SER A 105 -5.85 -8.65 -1.94
CA SER A 105 -6.62 -7.73 -2.82
C SER A 105 -8.09 -8.11 -2.82
N MET A 106 -8.96 -7.09 -2.80
CA MET A 106 -10.40 -7.24 -2.84
C MET A 106 -11.00 -6.28 -3.87
N TRP A 107 -12.06 -6.70 -4.53
CA TRP A 107 -12.85 -5.91 -5.46
C TRP A 107 -14.19 -5.59 -4.86
N ILE A 108 -14.68 -4.36 -5.06
CA ILE A 108 -16.03 -4.01 -4.62
C ILE A 108 -17.06 -4.76 -5.44
N GLY A 109 -18.04 -5.34 -4.77
CA GLY A 109 -19.12 -6.09 -5.44
C GLY A 109 -18.75 -7.50 -5.88
N ASP A 110 -17.55 -7.97 -5.53
CA ASP A 110 -17.09 -9.33 -5.79
C ASP A 110 -16.83 -10.05 -4.45
N ASP A 111 -17.30 -11.29 -4.35
CA ASP A 111 -17.05 -12.14 -3.18
C ASP A 111 -15.69 -12.84 -3.25
N THR A 112 -14.99 -12.70 -4.38
CA THR A 112 -13.66 -13.25 -4.60
C THR A 112 -12.59 -12.21 -4.28
N GLY A 113 -11.34 -12.69 -4.19
CA GLY A 113 -10.19 -11.85 -3.97
C GLY A 113 -8.89 -12.55 -4.30
N HIS A 114 -7.81 -11.87 -4.03
CA HIS A 114 -6.47 -12.44 -4.12
C HIS A 114 -5.80 -12.47 -2.75
N LEU A 115 -5.18 -13.60 -2.44
CA LEU A 115 -4.30 -13.76 -1.29
C LEU A 115 -3.04 -14.48 -1.74
N PHE A 116 -1.89 -13.86 -1.53
CA PHE A 116 -0.60 -14.45 -1.90
C PHE A 116 0.38 -14.33 -0.74
N ASP A 117 1.14 -15.40 -0.53
CA ASP A 117 2.35 -15.41 0.28
C ASP A 117 3.56 -15.27 -0.65
N ARG A 118 4.11 -14.07 -0.74
CA ARG A 118 5.21 -13.74 -1.66
C ARG A 118 6.57 -14.26 -1.21
N GLU A 119 6.67 -14.84 -0.02
CA GLU A 119 7.88 -15.53 0.42
C GLU A 119 8.05 -16.86 -0.30
N ILE A 120 6.94 -17.60 -0.43
CA ILE A 120 6.92 -18.92 -1.08
C ILE A 120 6.48 -18.89 -2.53
N ASP A 121 5.73 -17.86 -2.93
CA ASP A 121 5.20 -17.66 -4.28
C ASP A 121 5.43 -16.21 -4.76
N PRO A 122 6.69 -15.82 -5.04
CA PRO A 122 7.02 -14.46 -5.46
C PRO A 122 6.43 -14.06 -6.82
N GLU A 123 6.04 -15.02 -7.65
CA GLU A 123 5.39 -14.80 -8.94
C GLU A 123 3.85 -14.70 -8.84
N GLU A 124 3.29 -14.90 -7.65
CA GLU A 124 1.86 -14.79 -7.36
C GLU A 124 1.00 -15.65 -8.30
N THR A 125 1.40 -16.89 -8.47
CA THR A 125 0.76 -17.87 -9.36
C THR A 125 -0.29 -18.72 -8.67
N ASN A 126 -0.23 -18.82 -7.33
CA ASN A 126 -1.12 -19.63 -6.52
C ASN A 126 -1.98 -18.78 -5.59
N ASN A 127 -3.22 -18.49 -6.00
CA ASN A 127 -4.15 -17.70 -5.19
C ASN A 127 -4.71 -18.51 -4.01
N LEU A 128 -4.34 -18.13 -2.80
CA LEU A 128 -4.70 -18.77 -1.54
C LEU A 128 -6.06 -18.30 -0.98
N TRP A 129 -6.83 -17.50 -1.71
CA TRP A 129 -8.07 -16.88 -1.24
C TRP A 129 -9.08 -17.89 -0.66
N TYR A 130 -9.18 -19.06 -1.28
CA TYR A 130 -10.07 -20.14 -0.86
C TYR A 130 -9.38 -21.28 -0.11
N ASP A 131 -8.08 -21.17 0.17
CA ASP A 131 -7.38 -22.20 0.93
C ASP A 131 -7.82 -22.17 2.40
N PRO A 132 -8.41 -23.26 2.92
CA PRO A 132 -8.82 -23.33 4.32
C PRO A 132 -7.65 -23.16 5.31
N ALA A 133 -6.44 -23.55 4.93
CA ALA A 133 -5.25 -23.40 5.76
C ALA A 133 -4.87 -21.93 5.94
N CYS A 134 -5.23 -21.07 4.99
CA CYS A 134 -4.95 -19.63 5.00
C CYS A 134 -6.12 -18.79 5.54
N ALA A 135 -7.23 -19.39 5.96
CA ALA A 135 -8.43 -18.65 6.39
C ALA A 135 -8.16 -17.70 7.57
N THR A 136 -7.37 -18.13 8.54
CA THR A 136 -6.99 -17.30 9.70
C THR A 136 -6.13 -16.12 9.25
N LYS A 137 -5.11 -16.35 8.43
CA LYS A 137 -4.24 -15.30 7.89
C LYS A 137 -5.03 -14.30 7.04
N LYS A 138 -5.95 -14.76 6.21
CA LYS A 138 -6.86 -13.90 5.45
C LYS A 138 -7.67 -12.98 6.35
N SER A 139 -8.26 -13.52 7.41
CA SER A 139 -9.06 -12.72 8.36
C SER A 139 -8.21 -11.69 9.11
N GLU A 140 -7.01 -12.06 9.52
CA GLU A 140 -6.03 -11.15 10.13
C GLU A 140 -5.70 -9.98 9.19
N LEU A 141 -5.37 -10.27 7.94
CA LEU A 141 -5.03 -9.25 6.96
C LEU A 141 -6.22 -8.33 6.63
N MET A 142 -7.44 -8.86 6.60
CA MET A 142 -8.66 -8.06 6.45
C MET A 142 -8.86 -7.11 7.64
N GLU A 143 -8.62 -7.58 8.86
CA GLU A 143 -8.69 -6.73 10.05
C GLU A 143 -7.61 -5.64 10.02
N LEU A 144 -6.37 -5.99 9.67
CA LEU A 144 -5.28 -5.02 9.54
C LEU A 144 -5.56 -3.98 8.45
N LEU A 145 -6.06 -4.41 7.28
CA LEU A 145 -6.49 -3.50 6.22
C LEU A 145 -7.57 -2.52 6.72
N LEU A 146 -8.58 -3.03 7.43
CA LEU A 146 -9.66 -2.18 7.95
C LEU A 146 -9.13 -1.15 8.95
N ARG A 147 -8.27 -1.57 9.88
CA ARG A 147 -7.65 -0.67 10.87
C ARG A 147 -6.79 0.39 10.20
N GLU A 148 -5.97 -0.03 9.23
CA GLU A 148 -5.13 0.90 8.47
C GLU A 148 -5.98 1.87 7.66
N ARG A 149 -7.06 1.40 7.04
CA ARG A 149 -8.01 2.25 6.30
C ARG A 149 -8.64 3.31 7.21
N MET A 150 -9.08 2.92 8.42
CA MET A 150 -9.61 3.85 9.41
C MET A 150 -8.56 4.88 9.87
N ARG A 151 -7.30 4.48 9.97
CA ARG A 151 -6.19 5.37 10.37
C ARG A 151 -5.93 6.46 9.34
N ILE A 152 -6.04 6.13 8.05
CA ILE A 152 -5.75 7.05 6.95
C ILE A 152 -6.97 7.82 6.45
N ASP A 153 -8.17 7.56 6.98
CA ASP A 153 -9.36 8.33 6.62
C ASP A 153 -9.16 9.81 6.94
N ASP A 154 -9.58 10.66 6.02
CA ASP A 154 -9.52 12.11 6.22
C ASP A 154 -10.53 12.53 7.28
N THR A 155 -10.02 13.08 8.36
CA THR A 155 -10.82 13.59 9.48
C THR A 155 -11.04 15.11 9.41
N LEU A 156 -10.71 15.76 8.30
CA LEU A 156 -10.95 17.18 8.09
C LEU A 156 -12.35 17.46 7.51
N PRO A 157 -12.95 18.59 7.91
CA PRO A 157 -12.50 19.51 8.95
C PRO A 157 -12.65 18.89 10.35
N LEU A 158 -11.71 19.17 11.24
CA LEU A 158 -11.80 18.71 12.63
C LEU A 158 -13.11 19.23 13.26
N THR A 159 -13.82 18.34 13.94
CA THR A 159 -15.01 18.71 14.70
C THR A 159 -14.61 19.66 15.82
N THR A 160 -15.07 20.91 15.76
CA THR A 160 -14.74 21.95 16.75
C THR A 160 -15.78 22.07 17.85
N ARG A 161 -16.90 21.36 17.73
CA ARG A 161 -17.98 21.32 18.73
C ARG A 161 -18.61 19.93 18.75
N PHE A 162 -19.07 19.55 19.94
CA PHE A 162 -19.97 18.41 20.07
C PHE A 162 -21.31 18.78 19.43
N ALA A 163 -21.84 17.86 18.64
CA ALA A 163 -23.18 18.00 18.05
C ALA A 163 -24.26 17.84 19.14
#